data_dff5fb00c6f7d30cdce4822dd3eeab71
#
_entry.id   dff5fb00c6f7d30cdce4822dd3eeab71
#
_cell.length_a   1.000
_cell.length_b   1.000
_cell.length_c   1.000
_cell.angle_alpha   90.00
_cell.angle_beta   90.00
_cell.angle_gamma   90.00
#
_symmetry.space_group_name_H-M   'P 1'
#
loop_
_entity.id
_entity.type
_entity.pdbx_description
1 polymer ?
#
loop_
_entity_poly.entity_id
_entity_poly.type
_entity_poly.pdbx_seq_one_letter_code
_entity_poly.pdbx_strand_id
1 'polypeptide(L)'
;IHDKTGGQIIILNPFPAINEQEAAGRIAENGWSIHLHVDGEYFFDHSNVIGRQDDATDYEDGYDVPSLPNLDHFIKLSMDLNNNSNFNYSSDIRSIDEFNGVWNLRLNGKGHLNPVTVSANVNSSLPDGLVVQVVDIPNRTIYDQFLVNGITIDDKLTEGYDMKLVAGDQQYVEETVLKILSEIPEEFSLSQNYPNPFNPLTKMDFSLPKTGRVVITIYNLFGQEVTT
;
A
#
# COMPACT_ATOMS: atom_id res chain seq x y z
N ILE A 1 -0.30 10.84 -25.99
CA ILE A 1 0.48 11.64 -26.96
C ILE A 1 -0.40 11.82 -28.18
N HIS A 2 -0.89 13.03 -28.42
CA HIS A 2 -1.54 13.36 -29.68
C HIS A 2 -0.46 13.57 -30.75
N ASP A 3 -0.57 12.87 -31.86
CA ASP A 3 0.21 13.23 -33.02
C ASP A 3 -0.40 14.52 -33.63
N LYS A 4 0.39 15.24 -34.39
CA LYS A 4 -0.04 16.49 -35.01
C LYS A 4 -1.11 16.30 -36.10
N THR A 5 -1.51 15.08 -36.39
CA THR A 5 -2.51 14.72 -37.43
C THR A 5 -3.86 14.34 -36.81
N GLY A 6 -4.00 14.38 -35.49
CA GLY A 6 -5.25 14.05 -34.78
C GLY A 6 -5.56 12.55 -34.69
N GLY A 7 -4.56 11.73 -34.86
CA GLY A 7 -4.69 10.27 -34.64
C GLY A 7 -4.90 9.92 -33.17
N GLN A 8 -5.76 8.96 -32.92
CA GLN A 8 -5.99 8.39 -31.61
C GLN A 8 -4.92 7.35 -31.30
N ILE A 9 -4.11 7.55 -30.25
CA ILE A 9 -3.20 6.51 -29.78
C ILE A 9 -4.00 5.54 -28.93
N ILE A 10 -4.18 4.33 -29.42
CA ILE A 10 -4.69 3.23 -28.64
C ILE A 10 -3.50 2.61 -27.92
N ILE A 11 -3.43 2.77 -26.60
CA ILE A 11 -2.48 2.04 -25.77
C ILE A 11 -3.08 0.63 -25.60
N LEU A 12 -2.57 -0.32 -26.37
CA LEU A 12 -2.87 -1.72 -26.13
C LEU A 12 -2.13 -2.13 -24.86
N ASN A 13 -2.88 -2.50 -23.83
CA ASN A 13 -2.29 -3.21 -22.70
C ASN A 13 -1.79 -4.56 -23.25
N PRO A 14 -0.46 -4.84 -23.25
CA PRO A 14 0.09 -6.08 -23.79
C PRO A 14 -0.31 -7.31 -22.95
N PHE A 15 -0.86 -7.08 -21.77
CA PHE A 15 -1.44 -8.13 -20.93
C PHE A 15 -2.97 -8.03 -21.05
N PRO A 16 -3.66 -9.13 -21.32
CA PRO A 16 -5.12 -9.11 -21.23
C PRO A 16 -5.45 -8.55 -19.85
N ALA A 17 -6.27 -7.49 -19.83
CA ALA A 17 -6.89 -7.07 -18.59
C ALA A 17 -7.49 -8.35 -18.00
N ILE A 18 -7.06 -8.72 -16.80
CA ILE A 18 -7.78 -9.75 -16.06
C ILE A 18 -9.17 -9.13 -15.93
N ASN A 19 -10.12 -9.71 -16.67
CA ASN A 19 -11.47 -9.23 -16.65
C ASN A 19 -11.91 -9.27 -15.18
N GLU A 20 -12.51 -8.18 -14.68
CA GLU A 20 -13.02 -8.14 -13.30
C GLU A 20 -13.86 -9.36 -12.97
N GLN A 21 -14.57 -9.92 -13.98
CA GLN A 21 -15.28 -11.18 -13.89
C GLN A 21 -14.37 -12.42 -13.80
N GLU A 22 -13.16 -12.39 -14.35
CA GLU A 22 -12.21 -13.51 -14.22
C GLU A 22 -11.49 -13.48 -12.86
N ALA A 23 -11.22 -12.31 -12.31
CA ALA A 23 -10.71 -12.17 -10.94
C ALA A 23 -11.82 -12.54 -9.93
N ALA A 24 -13.04 -12.07 -10.14
CA ALA A 24 -14.20 -12.44 -9.32
C ALA A 24 -14.58 -13.94 -9.46
N GLY A 25 -14.37 -14.54 -10.64
CA GLY A 25 -14.64 -15.96 -10.90
C GLY A 25 -13.61 -16.92 -10.28
N ARG A 26 -12.51 -16.42 -9.70
CA ARG A 26 -11.52 -17.24 -8.96
C ARG A 26 -11.83 -17.37 -7.49
N ILE A 27 -12.75 -16.55 -6.96
CA ILE A 27 -13.15 -16.63 -5.54
C ILE A 27 -14.25 -17.67 -5.42
N ALA A 28 -13.97 -18.77 -4.71
CA ALA A 28 -14.93 -19.83 -4.47
C ALA A 28 -16.13 -19.34 -3.65
N GLU A 29 -17.21 -20.16 -3.60
CA GLU A 29 -18.46 -19.82 -2.91
C GLU A 29 -18.29 -19.42 -1.43
N ASN A 30 -17.17 -19.79 -0.80
CA ASN A 30 -16.89 -19.52 0.62
C ASN A 30 -15.90 -18.36 0.86
N GLY A 31 -15.38 -17.74 -0.20
CA GLY A 31 -14.45 -16.62 -0.08
C GLY A 31 -15.12 -15.25 -0.09
N TRP A 32 -14.35 -14.22 0.24
CA TRP A 32 -14.75 -12.83 0.08
C TRP A 32 -13.59 -11.98 -0.47
N SER A 33 -13.95 -10.91 -1.17
CA SER A 33 -12.96 -9.97 -1.70
C SER A 33 -13.45 -8.54 -1.69
N ILE A 34 -12.48 -7.63 -1.61
CA ILE A 34 -12.65 -6.19 -1.77
C ILE A 34 -11.73 -5.75 -2.90
N HIS A 35 -12.30 -5.17 -3.95
CA HIS A 35 -11.56 -4.56 -5.03
C HIS A 35 -11.23 -3.12 -4.66
N LEU A 36 -9.96 -2.77 -4.73
CA LEU A 36 -9.48 -1.42 -4.43
C LEU A 36 -9.21 -0.69 -5.74
N HIS A 37 -9.92 0.41 -5.94
CA HIS A 37 -9.81 1.26 -7.12
C HIS A 37 -9.08 2.53 -6.76
N VAL A 38 -8.16 2.94 -7.61
CA VAL A 38 -7.44 4.19 -7.50
C VAL A 38 -7.71 5.03 -8.73
N ASP A 39 -8.23 6.22 -8.52
CA ASP A 39 -8.59 7.16 -9.58
C ASP A 39 -7.87 8.49 -9.37
N GLY A 40 -7.08 8.90 -10.36
CA GLY A 40 -6.51 10.23 -10.48
C GLY A 40 -7.10 10.95 -11.69
N GLU A 41 -6.66 12.17 -11.96
CA GLU A 41 -7.21 12.99 -13.06
C GLU A 41 -7.06 12.31 -14.43
N TYR A 42 -5.93 11.66 -14.71
CA TYR A 42 -5.61 11.08 -16.02
C TYR A 42 -5.23 9.61 -15.97
N PHE A 43 -5.01 9.07 -14.78
CA PHE A 43 -4.54 7.71 -14.58
C PHE A 43 -5.41 7.02 -13.54
N PHE A 44 -5.55 5.73 -13.69
CA PHE A 44 -6.26 4.88 -12.73
C PHE A 44 -5.56 3.53 -12.57
N ASP A 45 -5.82 2.88 -11.45
CA ASP A 45 -5.43 1.50 -11.18
C ASP A 45 -6.59 0.78 -10.47
N HIS A 46 -7.26 -0.10 -11.18
CA HIS A 46 -8.41 -0.88 -10.72
C HIS A 46 -8.11 -2.38 -10.63
N SER A 47 -6.82 -2.74 -10.65
CA SER A 47 -6.39 -4.15 -10.65
C SER A 47 -6.15 -4.73 -9.26
N ASN A 48 -6.47 -4.01 -8.20
CA ASN A 48 -6.08 -4.36 -6.85
C ASN A 48 -7.19 -5.10 -6.10
N VAL A 49 -6.85 -6.25 -5.51
CA VAL A 49 -7.80 -7.11 -4.80
C VAL A 49 -7.20 -7.61 -3.50
N ILE A 50 -7.96 -7.51 -2.42
CA ILE A 50 -7.66 -8.18 -1.16
C ILE A 50 -8.81 -9.10 -0.79
N GLY A 51 -8.54 -10.11 0.02
CA GLY A 51 -9.62 -11.00 0.47
C GLY A 51 -9.13 -12.26 1.16
N ARG A 52 -10.06 -13.21 1.25
CA ARG A 52 -9.81 -14.54 1.80
C ARG A 52 -10.52 -15.61 1.01
N GLN A 53 -9.90 -16.79 0.91
CA GLN A 53 -10.33 -17.90 0.07
C GLN A 53 -9.99 -19.24 0.70
N ASP A 54 -10.82 -20.27 0.50
CA ASP A 54 -10.66 -21.59 1.11
C ASP A 54 -9.34 -22.29 0.80
N ASP A 55 -8.83 -22.15 -0.42
CA ASP A 55 -7.63 -22.80 -0.90
C ASP A 55 -6.43 -21.85 -1.07
N ALA A 56 -6.57 -20.61 -0.60
CA ALA A 56 -5.47 -19.66 -0.50
C ALA A 56 -4.64 -19.90 0.77
N THR A 57 -3.43 -19.40 0.76
CA THR A 57 -2.51 -19.42 1.92
C THR A 57 -2.18 -18.00 2.37
N ASP A 58 -1.59 -17.84 3.56
CA ASP A 58 -1.08 -16.55 4.04
C ASP A 58 0.32 -16.22 3.47
N TYR A 59 0.79 -17.03 2.52
CA TYR A 59 2.06 -16.84 1.80
C TYR A 59 1.77 -16.72 0.31
N GLU A 60 2.75 -16.24 -0.45
CA GLU A 60 2.65 -16.12 -1.91
C GLU A 60 2.15 -17.43 -2.55
N ASP A 61 1.05 -17.33 -3.28
CA ASP A 61 0.44 -18.43 -4.00
C ASP A 61 -0.19 -17.98 -5.34
N GLY A 62 -1.04 -18.84 -5.94
CA GLY A 62 -1.66 -18.56 -7.23
C GLY A 62 -2.73 -17.47 -7.23
N TYR A 63 -3.17 -16.98 -6.06
CA TYR A 63 -4.12 -15.88 -5.90
C TYR A 63 -3.44 -14.52 -5.79
N ASP A 64 -2.13 -14.49 -5.53
CA ASP A 64 -1.35 -13.28 -5.38
C ASP A 64 -0.76 -12.86 -6.72
N VAL A 65 -1.26 -11.78 -7.27
CA VAL A 65 -0.86 -11.30 -8.60
C VAL A 65 0.22 -10.22 -8.46
N PRO A 66 1.41 -10.43 -9.04
CA PRO A 66 2.43 -9.39 -9.06
C PRO A 66 1.96 -8.13 -9.77
N SER A 67 2.33 -6.97 -9.24
CA SER A 67 2.08 -5.68 -9.87
C SER A 67 2.84 -5.53 -11.17
N LEU A 68 2.24 -4.87 -12.15
CA LEU A 68 2.91 -4.53 -13.41
C LEU A 68 4.06 -3.54 -13.15
N PRO A 69 5.12 -3.58 -14.00
CA PRO A 69 6.19 -2.59 -13.97
C PRO A 69 5.67 -1.16 -14.15
N ASN A 70 6.32 -0.20 -13.49
CA ASN A 70 5.95 1.20 -13.62
C ASN A 70 6.27 1.73 -15.02
N LEU A 71 5.33 2.51 -15.57
CA LEU A 71 5.53 3.28 -16.79
C LEU A 71 6.20 4.64 -16.45
N ASP A 72 6.42 5.48 -17.46
CA ASP A 72 7.00 6.81 -17.23
C ASP A 72 6.05 7.73 -16.43
N HIS A 73 4.75 7.64 -16.70
CA HIS A 73 3.69 8.29 -15.92
C HIS A 73 2.70 7.20 -15.50
N PHE A 74 2.37 7.13 -14.22
CA PHE A 74 1.52 6.08 -13.68
C PHE A 74 0.90 6.49 -12.34
N ILE A 75 -0.15 5.79 -11.96
CA ILE A 75 -0.61 5.62 -10.59
C ILE A 75 -0.70 4.13 -10.33
N LYS A 76 -0.31 3.70 -9.13
CA LYS A 76 -0.32 2.29 -8.76
C LYS A 76 -0.50 2.11 -7.26
N LEU A 77 -1.48 1.30 -6.88
CA LEU A 77 -1.58 0.71 -5.56
C LEU A 77 -0.85 -0.63 -5.56
N SER A 78 -0.14 -0.94 -4.52
CA SER A 78 0.57 -2.21 -4.37
C SER A 78 0.57 -2.68 -2.94
N MET A 79 0.73 -3.99 -2.76
CA MET A 79 0.65 -4.69 -1.48
C MET A 79 1.98 -5.34 -1.13
N ASP A 80 2.23 -5.50 0.17
CA ASP A 80 3.35 -6.23 0.72
C ASP A 80 2.84 -7.47 1.45
N LEU A 81 3.02 -8.65 0.84
CA LEU A 81 2.51 -9.93 1.37
C LEU A 81 3.18 -10.38 2.67
N ASN A 82 4.44 -10.05 2.85
CA ASN A 82 5.27 -10.68 3.89
C ASN A 82 5.79 -9.69 4.95
N ASN A 83 5.25 -8.48 5.03
CA ASN A 83 5.72 -7.42 5.91
C ASN A 83 7.22 -7.10 5.77
N ASN A 84 7.80 -7.34 4.60
CA ASN A 84 9.21 -7.10 4.30
C ASN A 84 9.44 -5.78 3.53
N SER A 85 8.40 -4.96 3.41
CA SER A 85 8.37 -3.69 2.67
C SER A 85 8.61 -3.85 1.15
N ASN A 86 8.30 -5.02 0.62
CA ASN A 86 8.39 -5.32 -0.80
C ASN A 86 7.01 -5.22 -1.48
N PHE A 87 6.60 -4.00 -1.80
CA PHE A 87 5.29 -3.68 -2.38
C PHE A 87 5.25 -4.02 -3.88
N ASN A 88 5.11 -5.30 -4.21
CA ASN A 88 5.17 -5.79 -5.59
C ASN A 88 3.91 -6.53 -6.06
N TYR A 89 2.84 -6.54 -5.28
CA TYR A 89 1.64 -7.29 -5.61
C TYR A 89 0.44 -6.36 -5.82
N SER A 90 -0.42 -6.70 -6.76
CA SER A 90 -1.72 -6.08 -6.99
C SER A 90 -2.87 -6.87 -6.35
N SER A 91 -2.64 -8.11 -5.94
CA SER A 91 -3.59 -8.85 -5.10
C SER A 91 -2.89 -9.53 -3.93
N ASP A 92 -3.65 -9.68 -2.83
CA ASP A 92 -3.26 -10.38 -1.60
C ASP A 92 -4.51 -11.09 -1.07
N ILE A 93 -4.66 -12.34 -1.46
CA ILE A 93 -5.78 -13.22 -1.08
C ILE A 93 -5.26 -14.28 -0.14
N ARG A 94 -5.73 -14.28 1.10
CA ARG A 94 -5.23 -15.11 2.19
C ARG A 94 -6.17 -16.26 2.53
N SER A 95 -5.70 -17.19 3.37
CA SER A 95 -6.53 -18.28 3.86
C SER A 95 -7.77 -17.77 4.60
N ILE A 96 -8.91 -18.44 4.39
CA ILE A 96 -10.15 -18.16 5.10
C ILE A 96 -10.16 -18.69 6.54
N ASP A 97 -9.19 -19.52 6.91
CA ASP A 97 -9.08 -20.08 8.26
C ASP A 97 -8.94 -19.00 9.34
N GLU A 98 -8.45 -17.83 8.97
CA GLU A 98 -8.40 -16.66 9.84
C GLU A 98 -9.44 -15.61 9.43
N PHE A 99 -10.10 -14.99 10.42
CA PHE A 99 -11.07 -13.92 10.17
C PHE A 99 -10.42 -12.55 10.10
N ASN A 100 -9.41 -12.34 10.92
CA ASN A 100 -8.75 -11.06 11.16
C ASN A 100 -7.51 -10.87 10.28
N GLY A 101 -7.25 -9.66 9.80
CA GLY A 101 -6.06 -9.39 8.99
C GLY A 101 -5.71 -7.92 8.82
N VAL A 102 -4.43 -7.68 8.48
CA VAL A 102 -3.91 -6.36 8.11
C VAL A 102 -3.23 -6.46 6.75
N TRP A 103 -3.64 -5.65 5.80
CA TRP A 103 -3.03 -5.50 4.48
C TRP A 103 -2.23 -4.20 4.42
N ASN A 104 -0.94 -4.31 4.13
CA ASN A 104 -0.09 -3.14 3.92
C ASN A 104 -0.23 -2.67 2.48
N LEU A 105 -0.61 -1.43 2.31
CA LEU A 105 -0.88 -0.80 1.02
C LEU A 105 0.09 0.35 0.80
N ARG A 106 0.64 0.45 -0.41
CA ARG A 106 1.43 1.60 -0.84
C ARG A 106 0.92 2.14 -2.16
N LEU A 107 0.54 3.40 -2.13
CA LEU A 107 0.17 4.14 -3.33
C LEU A 107 1.39 4.90 -3.85
N ASN A 108 1.74 4.66 -5.11
CA ASN A 108 2.82 5.34 -5.82
C ASN A 108 2.26 6.02 -7.07
N GLY A 109 2.89 7.12 -7.46
CA GLY A 109 2.48 7.76 -8.68
C GLY A 109 3.48 8.79 -9.19
N LYS A 110 3.45 9.02 -10.50
CA LYS A 110 4.27 10.01 -11.19
C LYS A 110 3.45 10.71 -12.27
N GLY A 111 3.42 12.02 -12.25
CA GLY A 111 2.66 12.85 -13.18
C GLY A 111 1.72 13.82 -12.47
N HIS A 112 0.72 14.35 -13.18
CA HIS A 112 -0.37 15.13 -12.60
C HIS A 112 -1.44 14.17 -12.08
N LEU A 113 -1.46 13.95 -10.78
CA LEU A 113 -2.26 12.90 -10.15
C LEU A 113 -3.29 13.44 -9.15
N ASN A 114 -3.06 14.61 -8.58
CA ASN A 114 -3.86 15.14 -7.48
C ASN A 114 -5.15 15.85 -7.94
N PRO A 115 -6.25 15.67 -7.21
CA PRO A 115 -6.39 14.69 -6.13
C PRO A 115 -6.47 13.26 -6.65
N VAL A 116 -6.11 12.29 -5.79
CA VAL A 116 -6.28 10.86 -6.05
C VAL A 116 -7.31 10.31 -5.09
N THR A 117 -8.24 9.51 -5.59
CA THR A 117 -9.24 8.82 -4.78
C THR A 117 -8.91 7.34 -4.71
N VAL A 118 -8.88 6.78 -3.51
CA VAL A 118 -8.85 5.33 -3.26
C VAL A 118 -10.21 4.91 -2.77
N SER A 119 -10.87 4.02 -3.49
CA SER A 119 -12.21 3.54 -3.16
C SER A 119 -12.26 2.01 -3.14
N ALA A 120 -13.33 1.47 -2.55
CA ALA A 120 -13.56 0.05 -2.47
C ALA A 120 -14.81 -0.34 -3.27
N ASN A 121 -14.72 -1.45 -4.00
CA ASN A 121 -15.85 -2.11 -4.62
C ASN A 121 -15.96 -3.53 -4.07
N VAL A 122 -17.10 -3.84 -3.46
CA VAL A 122 -17.36 -5.14 -2.84
C VAL A 122 -18.25 -5.93 -3.79
N ASN A 123 -17.66 -6.87 -4.52
CA ASN A 123 -18.36 -7.70 -5.51
C ASN A 123 -18.90 -9.02 -4.94
N SER A 124 -18.53 -9.36 -3.70
CA SER A 124 -18.98 -10.56 -2.97
C SER A 124 -19.65 -10.19 -1.66
N SER A 125 -20.45 -11.11 -1.11
CA SER A 125 -20.97 -10.92 0.24
C SER A 125 -19.83 -10.93 1.23
N LEU A 126 -19.66 -9.86 1.99
CA LEU A 126 -18.73 -9.87 3.11
C LEU A 126 -19.30 -10.72 4.26
N PRO A 127 -18.44 -11.38 5.05
CA PRO A 127 -18.89 -12.14 6.21
C PRO A 127 -19.64 -11.27 7.23
N ASP A 128 -20.62 -11.86 7.88
CA ASP A 128 -21.35 -11.18 8.95
C ASP A 128 -20.39 -10.75 10.07
N GLY A 129 -20.51 -9.50 10.49
CA GLY A 129 -19.67 -8.93 11.54
C GLY A 129 -18.27 -8.50 11.09
N LEU A 130 -17.92 -8.62 9.81
CA LEU A 130 -16.67 -8.08 9.30
C LEU A 130 -16.68 -6.55 9.32
N VAL A 131 -15.74 -5.98 10.04
CA VAL A 131 -15.45 -4.53 10.07
C VAL A 131 -14.19 -4.26 9.25
N VAL A 132 -14.21 -3.20 8.45
CA VAL A 132 -13.07 -2.78 7.63
C VAL A 132 -12.77 -1.32 7.90
N GLN A 133 -11.53 -1.01 8.28
CA GLN A 133 -11.03 0.35 8.45
C GLN A 133 -9.69 0.52 7.73
N VAL A 134 -9.40 1.74 7.30
CA VAL A 134 -8.09 2.09 6.74
C VAL A 134 -7.39 3.09 7.64
N VAL A 135 -6.13 2.80 7.96
CA VAL A 135 -5.23 3.72 8.66
C VAL A 135 -4.34 4.40 7.64
N ASP A 136 -4.48 5.69 7.54
CA ASP A 136 -3.62 6.58 6.78
C ASP A 136 -2.37 6.90 7.62
N ILE A 137 -1.24 6.32 7.24
CA ILE A 137 0.00 6.42 8.02
C ILE A 137 0.54 7.85 8.04
N PRO A 138 0.70 8.56 6.88
CA PRO A 138 1.18 9.93 6.87
C PRO A 138 0.37 10.92 7.70
N ASN A 139 -0.96 10.80 7.66
CA ASN A 139 -1.88 11.74 8.32
C ASN A 139 -2.37 11.25 9.69
N ARG A 140 -1.98 10.04 10.11
CA ARG A 140 -2.40 9.41 11.39
C ARG A 140 -3.93 9.40 11.55
N THR A 141 -4.66 9.14 10.46
CA THR A 141 -6.11 9.22 10.39
C THR A 141 -6.72 7.84 10.17
N ILE A 142 -7.83 7.56 10.83
CA ILE A 142 -8.62 6.34 10.64
C ILE A 142 -9.82 6.66 9.75
N TYR A 143 -10.02 5.87 8.70
CA TYR A 143 -11.20 5.92 7.85
C TYR A 143 -12.09 4.71 8.16
N ASP A 144 -13.03 4.91 9.08
CA ASP A 144 -13.97 3.88 9.55
C ASP A 144 -15.08 3.56 8.55
N GLN A 145 -15.35 4.47 7.62
CA GLN A 145 -16.35 4.30 6.56
C GLN A 145 -15.71 4.15 5.17
N PHE A 146 -14.51 3.58 5.11
CA PHE A 146 -13.76 3.46 3.87
C PHE A 146 -14.55 2.75 2.75
N LEU A 147 -15.26 1.67 3.05
CA LEU A 147 -16.04 0.92 2.07
C LEU A 147 -17.16 1.74 1.40
N VAL A 148 -17.59 2.84 2.01
CA VAL A 148 -18.68 3.70 1.53
C VAL A 148 -18.14 4.97 0.89
N ASN A 149 -17.18 5.61 1.56
CA ASN A 149 -16.75 6.97 1.22
C ASN A 149 -15.41 7.02 0.49
N GLY A 150 -14.61 5.94 0.57
CA GLY A 150 -13.23 5.97 0.08
C GLY A 150 -12.35 6.96 0.83
N ILE A 151 -11.21 7.29 0.24
CA ILE A 151 -10.22 8.25 0.75
C ILE A 151 -9.79 9.15 -0.41
N THR A 152 -9.76 10.46 -0.20
CA THR A 152 -9.15 11.40 -1.15
C THR A 152 -7.79 11.84 -0.62
N ILE A 153 -6.75 11.66 -1.43
CA ILE A 153 -5.37 11.96 -1.13
C ILE A 153 -4.92 13.12 -2.02
N ASP A 154 -4.45 14.19 -1.39
CA ASP A 154 -3.91 15.37 -2.07
C ASP A 154 -2.42 15.57 -1.70
N ASP A 155 -1.67 14.49 -1.71
CA ASP A 155 -0.28 14.43 -1.33
C ASP A 155 0.62 13.99 -2.49
N LYS A 156 1.94 14.19 -2.35
CA LYS A 156 2.89 13.73 -3.36
C LYS A 156 3.09 12.22 -3.25
N LEU A 157 2.87 11.52 -4.36
CA LEU A 157 2.95 10.06 -4.42
C LEU A 157 4.30 9.51 -4.92
N THR A 158 5.25 10.38 -5.23
CA THR A 158 6.55 9.97 -5.82
C THR A 158 7.45 9.18 -4.88
N GLU A 159 7.28 9.36 -3.57
CA GLU A 159 8.06 8.66 -2.53
C GLU A 159 7.25 7.53 -1.86
N GLY A 160 6.04 7.30 -2.34
CA GLY A 160 5.10 6.35 -1.77
C GLY A 160 4.22 6.96 -0.69
N TYR A 161 2.99 6.50 -0.62
CA TYR A 161 1.99 6.87 0.38
C TYR A 161 1.46 5.60 1.05
N ASP A 162 1.79 5.41 2.30
CA ASP A 162 1.51 4.19 3.03
C ASP A 162 0.18 4.23 3.74
N MET A 163 -0.59 3.17 3.59
CA MET A 163 -1.84 2.92 4.29
C MET A 163 -1.85 1.49 4.81
N LYS A 164 -2.68 1.23 5.82
CA LYS A 164 -2.98 -0.14 6.27
C LYS A 164 -4.48 -0.35 6.27
N LEU A 165 -4.94 -1.36 5.56
CA LEU A 165 -6.31 -1.81 5.66
C LEU A 165 -6.37 -2.90 6.73
N VAL A 166 -7.25 -2.71 7.71
CA VAL A 166 -7.49 -3.63 8.81
C VAL A 166 -8.90 -4.18 8.64
N ALA A 167 -9.03 -5.50 8.59
CA ALA A 167 -10.32 -6.18 8.49
C ALA A 167 -10.41 -7.29 9.52
N GLY A 168 -11.58 -7.45 10.14
CA GLY A 168 -11.81 -8.46 11.17
C GLY A 168 -13.04 -8.20 12.00
N ASP A 169 -13.16 -8.82 13.16
CA ASP A 169 -14.18 -8.47 14.14
C ASP A 169 -13.94 -7.09 14.74
N GLN A 170 -14.98 -6.52 15.31
CA GLN A 170 -14.97 -5.15 15.86
C GLN A 170 -13.82 -4.93 16.87
N GLN A 171 -13.65 -5.87 17.80
CA GLN A 171 -12.63 -5.73 18.85
C GLN A 171 -11.21 -5.76 18.24
N TYR A 172 -10.94 -6.71 17.36
CA TYR A 172 -9.65 -6.81 16.70
C TYR A 172 -9.31 -5.55 15.91
N VAL A 173 -10.28 -5.01 15.14
CA VAL A 173 -10.06 -3.81 14.33
C VAL A 173 -9.75 -2.62 15.23
N GLU A 174 -10.54 -2.37 16.28
CA GLU A 174 -10.32 -1.27 17.23
C GLU A 174 -8.94 -1.35 17.90
N GLU A 175 -8.57 -2.50 18.42
CA GLU A 175 -7.27 -2.71 19.08
C GLU A 175 -6.11 -2.53 18.09
N THR A 176 -6.27 -3.08 16.88
CA THR A 176 -5.21 -3.06 15.87
C THR A 176 -4.96 -1.67 15.30
N VAL A 177 -6.00 -0.89 15.00
CA VAL A 177 -5.80 0.47 14.50
C VAL A 177 -5.17 1.38 15.55
N LEU A 178 -5.55 1.26 16.83
CA LEU A 178 -4.92 2.00 17.92
C LEU A 178 -3.45 1.60 18.10
N LYS A 179 -3.13 0.31 18.00
CA LYS A 179 -1.76 -0.18 18.02
C LYS A 179 -0.95 0.41 16.87
N ILE A 180 -1.44 0.33 15.64
CA ILE A 180 -0.78 0.90 14.46
C ILE A 180 -0.47 2.39 14.69
N LEU A 181 -1.44 3.17 15.14
CA LEU A 181 -1.24 4.60 15.39
C LEU A 181 -0.19 4.87 16.48
N SER A 182 -0.14 4.03 17.52
CA SER A 182 0.85 4.17 18.60
C SER A 182 2.29 3.84 18.15
N GLU A 183 2.43 3.00 17.13
CA GLU A 183 3.73 2.62 16.57
C GLU A 183 4.29 3.66 15.57
N ILE A 184 3.47 4.57 15.05
CA ILE A 184 3.93 5.64 14.15
C ILE A 184 4.67 6.69 14.98
N PRO A 185 5.96 6.98 14.70
CA PRO A 185 6.71 8.02 15.40
C PRO A 185 6.01 9.37 15.26
N GLU A 186 5.99 10.15 16.33
CA GLU A 186 5.39 11.50 16.30
C GLU A 186 6.34 12.55 15.73
N GLU A 187 7.65 12.34 15.92
CA GLU A 187 8.68 13.29 15.54
C GLU A 187 9.82 12.62 14.78
N PHE A 188 10.50 13.42 13.97
CA PHE A 188 11.78 13.00 13.41
C PHE A 188 12.81 12.93 14.52
N SER A 189 13.49 11.81 14.63
CA SER A 189 14.58 11.67 15.58
C SER A 189 15.79 10.98 14.97
N LEU A 190 16.96 11.33 15.53
CA LEU A 190 18.22 10.64 15.25
C LEU A 190 18.92 10.43 16.60
N SER A 191 19.18 9.18 16.96
CA SER A 191 19.90 8.85 18.17
C SER A 191 21.40 9.15 18.04
N GLN A 192 22.05 9.32 19.18
CA GLN A 192 23.51 9.29 19.21
C GLN A 192 24.00 7.88 18.86
N ASN A 193 25.09 7.79 18.13
CA ASN A 193 25.68 6.51 17.80
C ASN A 193 26.13 5.74 19.05
N TYR A 194 25.85 4.43 19.06
CA TYR A 194 26.26 3.53 20.14
C TYR A 194 26.82 2.21 19.60
N PRO A 195 27.93 1.71 20.15
CA PRO A 195 28.80 2.34 21.17
C PRO A 195 29.52 3.58 20.65
N ASN A 196 29.89 4.48 21.57
CA ASN A 196 30.75 5.64 21.30
C ASN A 196 31.69 5.85 22.50
N PRO A 197 33.06 5.63 22.39
CA PRO A 197 33.76 5.27 21.15
C PRO A 197 33.43 3.90 20.58
N PHE A 198 33.61 3.71 19.28
CA PHE A 198 33.28 2.47 18.56
C PHE A 198 34.52 1.78 17.97
N ASN A 199 34.43 0.44 17.79
CA ASN A 199 35.47 -0.37 17.15
C ASN A 199 34.88 -1.70 16.64
N PRO A 200 34.81 -1.99 15.34
CA PRO A 200 34.82 -1.04 14.20
C PRO A 200 33.38 -0.59 13.84
N LEU A 201 32.34 -1.07 14.56
CA LEU A 201 30.93 -0.85 14.25
C LEU A 201 30.25 0.03 15.30
N THR A 202 29.33 0.86 14.83
CA THR A 202 28.40 1.61 15.66
C THR A 202 27.03 1.61 15.02
N LYS A 203 25.96 1.84 15.79
CA LYS A 203 24.60 1.97 15.32
C LYS A 203 24.07 3.37 15.63
N MET A 204 23.19 3.85 14.78
CA MET A 204 22.36 5.03 15.01
C MET A 204 20.92 4.64 14.68
N ASP A 205 19.99 4.94 15.59
CA ASP A 205 18.58 4.74 15.35
C ASP A 205 17.96 6.06 14.91
N PHE A 206 17.07 6.01 13.95
CA PHE A 206 16.30 7.16 13.51
C PHE A 206 14.81 6.81 13.39
N SER A 207 13.95 7.80 13.56
CA SER A 207 12.51 7.66 13.36
C SER A 207 11.99 8.70 12.40
N LEU A 208 11.00 8.26 11.59
CA LEU A 208 10.33 9.06 10.59
C LEU A 208 8.81 8.98 10.85
N PRO A 209 8.14 10.11 11.07
CA PRO A 209 6.69 10.12 11.24
C PRO A 209 5.92 9.85 9.93
N LYS A 210 6.58 9.91 8.80
CA LYS A 210 6.02 9.59 7.47
C LYS A 210 7.07 9.05 6.53
N THR A 211 6.64 8.32 5.53
CA THR A 211 7.51 7.79 4.46
C THR A 211 8.25 8.91 3.75
N GLY A 212 9.53 8.71 3.49
CA GLY A 212 10.36 9.69 2.81
C GLY A 212 11.77 9.20 2.56
N ARG A 213 12.49 9.92 1.71
CA ARG A 213 13.91 9.64 1.45
C ARG A 213 14.76 10.15 2.60
N VAL A 214 15.61 9.28 3.15
CA VAL A 214 16.60 9.62 4.17
C VAL A 214 17.97 9.70 3.52
N VAL A 215 18.74 10.77 3.85
CA VAL A 215 20.14 10.91 3.49
C VAL A 215 20.93 11.14 4.79
N ILE A 216 21.88 10.27 5.08
CA ILE A 216 22.75 10.37 6.23
C ILE A 216 24.17 10.66 5.73
N THR A 217 24.70 11.83 6.06
CA THR A 217 26.05 12.24 5.68
C THR A 217 26.97 12.26 6.91
N ILE A 218 28.11 11.61 6.82
CA ILE A 218 29.08 11.50 7.91
C ILE A 218 30.25 12.44 7.64
N TYR A 219 30.60 13.26 8.63
CA TYR A 219 31.71 14.20 8.59
C TYR A 219 32.80 13.84 9.60
N ASN A 220 34.04 14.10 9.25
CA ASN A 220 35.15 14.04 10.22
C ASN A 220 35.19 15.29 11.11
N LEU A 221 36.13 15.30 12.07
CA LEU A 221 36.29 16.42 13.01
C LEU A 221 36.67 17.77 12.34
N PHE A 222 37.13 17.73 11.09
CA PHE A 222 37.47 18.92 10.31
C PHE A 222 36.30 19.39 9.41
N GLY A 223 35.12 18.76 9.52
CA GLY A 223 33.96 19.08 8.71
C GLY A 223 34.03 18.58 7.27
N GLN A 224 34.95 17.67 6.96
CA GLN A 224 35.03 17.06 5.63
C GLN A 224 34.12 15.83 5.57
N GLU A 225 33.38 15.73 4.51
CA GLU A 225 32.51 14.56 4.25
C GLU A 225 33.38 13.30 4.10
N VAL A 226 32.99 12.25 4.83
CA VAL A 226 33.64 10.93 4.78
C VAL A 226 32.83 9.99 3.93
N THR A 227 31.49 10.02 4.06
CA THR A 227 30.55 9.22 3.28
C THR A 227 29.14 9.78 3.39
N THR A 228 28.32 9.46 2.39
CA THR A 228 26.88 9.76 2.35
C THR A 228 26.10 8.51 2.01
#